data_c770c7f81087e0b0e38709d623f2d564
#
_entry.id   c770c7f81087e0b0e38709d623f2d564
#
_cell.length_a   1.000
_cell.length_b   1.000
_cell.length_c   1.000
_cell.angle_alpha   90.00
_cell.angle_beta   90.00
_cell.angle_gamma   90.00
#
_symmetry.space_group_name_H-M   'P 1'
#
loop_
_entity.id
_entity.type
_entity.pdbx_description
1 polymer ?
#
loop_
_entity_poly.entity_id
_entity_poly.type
_entity_poly.pdbx_seq_one_letter_code
_entity_poly.pdbx_strand_id
1 'polypeptide(L)'
;MNVEARAPRAWVRERARTAARWYGRSMEALALDPLEAELRRAGATFGRDHDRVISLSYGSVAGEIAVAERAVGLADRNDLSVLAVTGSAGRVAESVQRTAGRRPEPNETWAAAGVWWHALSDERVLAIADWRATQRLHHAFHAPSPGLRVGADLVDISDDYKVLTLIGPRAPKLLRTIGLENVPDAGTASETTIAGERALVLHESDAGFLLVTAGPGAVETWKLLRDQGRPLGIGFVGAQALARLGVSERARARRHA
;
A
#
# COMPACT_ATOMS: atom_id res chain seq x y z
N MET A 1 9.17 -36.71 15.12
CA MET A 1 8.03 -35.96 15.63
C MET A 1 7.85 -34.80 14.66
N ASN A 2 6.97 -34.99 13.65
CA ASN A 2 6.72 -34.00 12.60
C ASN A 2 5.69 -32.96 13.11
N VAL A 3 6.09 -31.73 13.23
CA VAL A 3 5.17 -30.62 13.45
C VAL A 3 4.83 -30.05 12.05
N GLU A 4 3.72 -30.51 11.49
CA GLU A 4 3.12 -29.90 10.30
C GLU A 4 2.64 -28.49 10.65
N ALA A 5 3.30 -27.48 10.09
CA ALA A 5 2.83 -26.10 10.11
C ALA A 5 1.58 -25.98 9.23
N ARG A 6 0.39 -26.03 9.84
CA ARG A 6 -0.89 -25.75 9.19
C ARG A 6 -0.96 -24.26 8.86
N ALA A 7 -0.86 -23.90 7.58
CA ALA A 7 -1.18 -22.57 7.10
C ALA A 7 -2.64 -22.18 7.48
N PRO A 8 -2.88 -20.94 7.93
CA PRO A 8 -4.19 -20.56 8.44
C PRO A 8 -5.23 -20.48 7.32
N ARG A 9 -6.21 -21.35 7.37
CA ARG A 9 -7.38 -21.39 6.47
C ARG A 9 -8.33 -20.20 6.59
N ALA A 10 -8.00 -19.17 7.36
CA ALA A 10 -8.83 -18.00 7.60
C ALA A 10 -9.07 -17.14 6.35
N TRP A 11 -8.10 -17.03 5.46
CA TRP A 11 -8.17 -16.21 4.24
C TRP A 11 -9.10 -16.77 3.15
N VAL A 12 -9.35 -18.08 3.13
CA VAL A 12 -10.22 -18.72 2.11
C VAL A 12 -11.70 -18.53 2.45
N ARG A 13 -12.05 -18.41 3.73
CA ARG A 13 -13.44 -18.19 4.17
C ARG A 13 -13.93 -16.75 4.00
N GLU A 14 -13.03 -15.79 3.87
CA GLU A 14 -13.37 -14.38 3.67
C GLU A 14 -13.88 -14.09 2.25
N ARG A 15 -13.40 -14.84 1.24
CA ARG A 15 -13.89 -14.73 -0.14
C ARG A 15 -15.38 -14.96 -0.31
N ALA A 16 -15.98 -15.86 0.45
CA ALA A 16 -17.42 -16.17 0.36
C ALA A 16 -18.30 -15.08 1.00
N ARG A 17 -17.76 -14.32 1.96
CA ARG A 17 -18.47 -13.23 2.62
C ARG A 17 -18.37 -11.92 1.84
N THR A 18 -17.27 -11.67 1.16
CA THR A 18 -17.05 -10.44 0.38
C THR A 18 -17.88 -10.44 -0.90
N ALA A 19 -17.94 -11.55 -1.64
CA ALA A 19 -18.77 -11.66 -2.86
C ALA A 19 -20.28 -11.46 -2.59
N ALA A 20 -20.81 -11.94 -1.46
CA ALA A 20 -22.22 -11.74 -1.09
C ALA A 20 -22.56 -10.28 -0.71
N ARG A 21 -21.56 -9.47 -0.35
CA ARG A 21 -21.73 -8.07 0.03
C ARG A 21 -21.83 -7.11 -1.17
N TRP A 22 -21.38 -7.53 -2.35
CA TRP A 22 -21.38 -6.70 -3.56
C TRP A 22 -22.75 -6.57 -4.22
N TYR A 23 -23.66 -7.56 -4.07
CA TYR A 23 -24.99 -7.53 -4.68
C TYR A 23 -26.07 -6.82 -3.85
N GLY A 24 -25.77 -6.34 -2.65
CA GLY A 24 -26.74 -5.77 -1.72
C GLY A 24 -26.59 -4.28 -1.39
N ARG A 25 -25.65 -3.55 -1.96
CA ARG A 25 -25.53 -2.10 -1.74
C ARG A 25 -26.36 -1.29 -2.72
N SER A 26 -27.67 -1.37 -2.56
CA SER A 26 -28.58 -0.31 -3.00
C SER A 26 -28.42 0.89 -2.07
N MET A 27 -28.03 2.05 -2.65
CA MET A 27 -28.32 3.43 -2.23
C MET A 27 -28.50 3.73 -0.71
N GLU A 28 -27.67 3.19 0.15
CA GLU A 28 -27.47 3.81 1.46
C GLU A 28 -26.45 4.94 1.32
N ALA A 29 -26.84 6.10 1.84
CA ALA A 29 -26.09 7.34 1.80
C ALA A 29 -24.58 7.11 1.79
N LEU A 30 -23.86 7.78 0.90
CA LEU A 30 -22.41 7.88 0.81
C LEU A 30 -21.81 8.16 2.20
N ALA A 31 -21.68 7.11 3.00
CA ALA A 31 -20.91 7.19 4.23
C ALA A 31 -19.47 7.49 3.78
N LEU A 32 -18.99 8.67 4.14
CA LEU A 32 -17.60 9.05 3.93
C LEU A 32 -16.71 7.93 4.45
N ASP A 33 -15.69 7.56 3.69
CA ASP A 33 -14.63 6.68 4.17
C ASP A 33 -14.19 7.17 5.56
N PRO A 34 -14.18 6.33 6.60
CA PRO A 34 -13.83 6.76 7.95
C PRO A 34 -12.47 7.47 8.02
N LEU A 35 -11.50 7.06 7.20
CA LEU A 35 -10.21 7.74 7.09
C LEU A 35 -10.38 9.13 6.47
N GLU A 36 -11.18 9.28 5.41
CA GLU A 36 -11.45 10.59 4.80
C GLU A 36 -12.03 11.57 5.84
N ALA A 37 -12.88 11.10 6.74
CA ALA A 37 -13.41 11.94 7.82
C ALA A 37 -12.30 12.45 8.77
N GLU A 38 -11.31 11.62 9.10
CA GLU A 38 -10.13 12.04 9.89
C GLU A 38 -9.26 13.03 9.12
N LEU A 39 -9.02 12.80 7.82
CA LEU A 39 -8.27 13.72 6.96
C LEU A 39 -8.93 15.09 6.87
N ARG A 40 -10.27 15.15 6.75
CA ARG A 40 -11.05 16.41 6.78
C ARG A 40 -10.90 17.14 8.11
N ARG A 41 -10.97 16.42 9.25
CA ARG A 41 -10.74 17.01 10.57
C ARG A 41 -9.31 17.56 10.71
N ALA A 42 -8.37 16.95 10.04
CA ALA A 42 -6.98 17.40 9.99
C ALA A 42 -6.76 18.61 9.07
N GLY A 43 -7.79 19.08 8.37
CA GLY A 43 -7.74 20.24 7.50
C GLY A 43 -7.38 19.93 6.04
N ALA A 44 -7.52 18.68 5.61
CA ALA A 44 -7.24 18.30 4.22
C ALA A 44 -8.18 18.97 3.24
N THR A 45 -7.61 19.50 2.16
CA THR A 45 -8.32 19.81 0.92
C THR A 45 -8.25 18.60 0.01
N PHE A 46 -9.33 18.36 -0.73
CA PHE A 46 -9.43 17.17 -1.58
C PHE A 46 -9.53 17.52 -3.05
N GLY A 47 -9.06 16.60 -3.87
CA GLY A 47 -9.23 16.61 -5.32
C GLY A 47 -9.48 15.22 -5.84
N ARG A 48 -9.55 15.10 -7.16
CA ARG A 48 -9.65 13.80 -7.82
C ARG A 48 -8.37 13.53 -8.60
N ASP A 49 -7.87 12.31 -8.45
CA ASP A 49 -6.90 11.71 -9.36
C ASP A 49 -7.57 10.50 -9.99
N HIS A 50 -7.93 10.64 -11.28
CA HIS A 50 -8.78 9.71 -12.02
C HIS A 50 -10.13 9.49 -11.32
N ASP A 51 -10.42 8.28 -10.83
CA ASP A 51 -11.66 7.91 -10.14
C ASP A 51 -11.56 8.03 -8.61
N ARG A 52 -10.37 8.35 -8.07
CA ARG A 52 -10.08 8.36 -6.63
C ARG A 52 -10.09 9.76 -6.04
N VAL A 53 -10.61 9.89 -4.84
CA VAL A 53 -10.52 11.10 -4.03
C VAL A 53 -9.19 11.08 -3.28
N ILE A 54 -8.37 12.10 -3.46
CA ILE A 54 -7.05 12.23 -2.82
C ILE A 54 -6.96 13.49 -1.97
N SER A 55 -6.18 13.44 -0.88
CA SER A 55 -5.83 14.62 -0.10
C SER A 55 -4.78 15.44 -0.85
N LEU A 56 -5.12 16.66 -1.26
CA LEU A 56 -4.22 17.54 -2.04
C LEU A 56 -3.22 18.28 -1.15
N SER A 57 -3.70 18.89 -0.07
CA SER A 57 -2.87 19.62 0.89
C SER A 57 -3.58 19.79 2.23
N TYR A 58 -2.81 20.18 3.26
CA TYR A 58 -3.28 20.51 4.61
C TYR A 58 -2.99 21.98 4.94
N GLY A 59 -3.15 22.86 3.96
CA GLY A 59 -2.99 24.30 4.10
C GLY A 59 -1.79 24.85 3.35
N SER A 60 -0.57 24.63 3.79
CA SER A 60 0.63 25.18 3.16
C SER A 60 1.53 24.09 2.59
N VAL A 61 1.56 23.93 1.29
CA VAL A 61 2.45 22.98 0.61
C VAL A 61 3.91 23.20 1.00
N ALA A 62 4.38 24.43 1.16
CA ALA A 62 5.75 24.71 1.60
C ALA A 62 5.98 24.27 3.05
N GLY A 63 5.00 24.46 3.93
CA GLY A 63 5.05 23.98 5.32
C GLY A 63 5.07 22.45 5.40
N GLU A 64 4.25 21.79 4.58
CA GLU A 64 4.20 20.33 4.47
C GLU A 64 5.55 19.74 4.01
N ILE A 65 6.18 20.37 3.00
CA ILE A 65 7.53 20.00 2.54
C ILE A 65 8.53 20.18 3.68
N ALA A 66 8.52 21.32 4.38
CA ALA A 66 9.46 21.60 5.47
C ALA A 66 9.32 20.59 6.62
N VAL A 67 8.11 20.13 6.93
CA VAL A 67 7.86 19.07 7.91
C VAL A 67 8.44 17.74 7.43
N ALA A 68 8.18 17.37 6.19
CA ALA A 68 8.69 16.13 5.61
C ALA A 68 10.22 16.07 5.55
N GLU A 69 10.87 17.21 5.29
CA GLU A 69 12.35 17.30 5.22
C GLU A 69 13.03 17.30 6.60
N ARG A 70 12.36 17.81 7.65
CA ARG A 70 13.00 18.04 8.96
C ARG A 70 12.52 17.14 10.09
N ALA A 71 11.35 16.53 9.92
CA ALA A 71 10.67 15.78 10.97
C ALA A 71 10.03 14.50 10.44
N VAL A 72 8.70 14.40 10.52
CA VAL A 72 7.91 13.29 9.97
C VAL A 72 6.71 13.86 9.21
N GLY A 73 6.61 13.54 7.94
CA GLY A 73 5.39 13.74 7.14
C GLY A 73 4.54 12.47 7.13
N LEU A 74 3.26 12.59 7.41
CA LEU A 74 2.26 11.52 7.29
C LEU A 74 1.30 11.85 6.16
N ALA A 75 1.16 10.96 5.20
CA ALA A 75 0.28 11.13 4.06
C ALA A 75 -0.63 9.92 3.85
N ASP A 76 -1.85 10.20 3.39
CA ASP A 76 -2.73 9.21 2.76
C ASP A 76 -2.32 9.04 1.29
N ARG A 77 -2.26 7.78 0.83
CA ARG A 77 -1.86 7.40 -0.53
C ARG A 77 -3.02 6.72 -1.27
N ASN A 78 -4.19 7.32 -1.23
CA ASN A 78 -5.33 6.82 -1.99
C ASN A 78 -5.12 6.93 -3.52
N ASP A 79 -4.02 7.54 -3.97
CA ASP A 79 -3.51 7.52 -5.34
C ASP A 79 -2.89 6.17 -5.75
N LEU A 80 -2.60 5.29 -4.79
CA LEU A 80 -2.04 3.96 -5.03
C LEU A 80 -3.11 2.87 -4.97
N SER A 81 -3.01 1.92 -5.89
CA SER A 81 -3.78 0.67 -5.86
C SER A 81 -3.02 -0.41 -5.10
N VAL A 82 -3.76 -1.26 -4.40
CA VAL A 82 -3.28 -2.53 -3.86
C VAL A 82 -3.94 -3.65 -4.66
N LEU A 83 -3.13 -4.42 -5.37
CA LEU A 83 -3.57 -5.52 -6.21
C LEU A 83 -3.05 -6.84 -5.64
N ALA A 84 -3.81 -7.90 -5.77
CA ALA A 84 -3.39 -9.25 -5.44
C ALA A 84 -3.27 -10.10 -6.70
N VAL A 85 -2.10 -10.68 -6.92
CA VAL A 85 -1.90 -11.76 -7.88
C VAL A 85 -2.09 -13.07 -7.14
N THR A 86 -3.03 -13.90 -7.59
CA THR A 86 -3.39 -15.14 -6.90
C THR A 86 -3.57 -16.31 -7.87
N GLY A 87 -3.23 -17.52 -7.43
CA GLY A 87 -3.36 -18.72 -8.24
C GLY A 87 -2.53 -19.88 -7.70
N SER A 88 -2.31 -20.91 -8.50
CA SER A 88 -1.31 -21.92 -8.14
C SER A 88 0.11 -21.33 -8.26
N ALA A 89 1.05 -21.82 -7.47
CA ALA A 89 2.43 -21.31 -7.41
C ALA A 89 3.09 -21.13 -8.79
N GLY A 90 2.94 -22.13 -9.68
CA GLY A 90 3.46 -22.04 -11.05
C GLY A 90 2.86 -20.92 -11.87
N ARG A 91 1.54 -20.69 -11.78
CA ARG A 91 0.85 -19.62 -12.51
C ARG A 91 1.23 -18.25 -11.98
N VAL A 92 1.30 -18.09 -10.66
CA VAL A 92 1.75 -16.84 -10.03
C VAL A 92 3.17 -16.53 -10.45
N ALA A 93 4.10 -17.48 -10.31
CA ALA A 93 5.49 -17.31 -10.69
C ALA A 93 5.65 -16.91 -12.16
N GLU A 94 4.94 -17.56 -13.07
CA GLU A 94 5.01 -17.29 -14.51
C GLU A 94 4.40 -15.92 -14.87
N SER A 95 3.25 -15.57 -14.28
CA SER A 95 2.58 -14.29 -14.54
C SER A 95 3.41 -13.13 -13.99
N VAL A 96 3.98 -13.26 -12.79
CA VAL A 96 4.84 -12.24 -12.19
C VAL A 96 6.16 -12.13 -12.96
N GLN A 97 6.79 -13.24 -13.36
CA GLN A 97 8.01 -13.20 -14.16
C GLN A 97 7.81 -12.46 -15.48
N ARG A 98 6.69 -12.65 -16.15
CA ARG A 98 6.36 -11.97 -17.41
C ARG A 98 6.17 -10.46 -17.21
N THR A 99 5.59 -10.02 -16.09
CA THR A 99 5.25 -8.62 -15.84
C THR A 99 6.33 -7.85 -15.07
N ALA A 100 7.03 -8.51 -14.15
CA ALA A 100 8.04 -7.92 -13.28
C ALA A 100 9.49 -8.36 -13.63
N GLY A 101 9.65 -9.23 -14.62
CA GLY A 101 10.97 -9.67 -15.10
C GLY A 101 11.66 -10.73 -14.21
N ARG A 102 11.04 -11.13 -13.09
CA ARG A 102 11.62 -12.11 -12.17
C ARG A 102 10.57 -12.97 -11.49
N ARG A 103 10.96 -14.14 -11.03
CA ARG A 103 10.11 -15.00 -10.21
C ARG A 103 10.06 -14.49 -8.78
N PRO A 104 8.88 -14.49 -8.14
CA PRO A 104 8.76 -14.15 -6.73
C PRO A 104 9.32 -15.27 -5.84
N GLU A 105 9.99 -14.88 -4.76
CA GLU A 105 10.32 -15.77 -3.65
C GLU A 105 9.51 -15.34 -2.41
N PRO A 106 9.01 -16.28 -1.58
CA PRO A 106 8.21 -15.91 -0.40
C PRO A 106 8.92 -14.91 0.51
N ASN A 107 8.18 -13.94 1.01
CA ASN A 107 8.64 -12.80 1.84
C ASN A 107 9.60 -11.84 1.13
N GLU A 108 9.78 -11.97 -0.17
CA GLU A 108 10.61 -11.06 -0.93
C GLU A 108 9.83 -9.82 -1.36
N THR A 109 10.54 -8.66 -1.35
CA THR A 109 10.03 -7.38 -1.83
C THR A 109 10.97 -6.83 -2.89
N TRP A 110 10.40 -6.30 -3.97
CA TRP A 110 11.19 -5.65 -5.02
C TRP A 110 10.36 -4.62 -5.80
N ALA A 111 11.05 -3.70 -6.47
CA ALA A 111 10.43 -2.77 -7.40
C ALA A 111 10.72 -3.18 -8.84
N ALA A 112 9.69 -3.25 -9.68
CA ALA A 112 9.83 -3.51 -11.11
C ALA A 112 8.66 -2.91 -11.90
N ALA A 113 8.93 -2.41 -13.10
CA ALA A 113 7.93 -1.89 -14.04
C ALA A 113 6.97 -0.84 -13.43
N GLY A 114 7.40 -0.14 -12.41
CA GLY A 114 6.56 0.86 -11.79
C GLY A 114 5.68 0.36 -10.66
N VAL A 115 5.95 -0.78 -10.14
CA VAL A 115 5.16 -1.48 -9.15
C VAL A 115 6.09 -1.92 -8.03
N TRP A 116 5.63 -1.78 -6.79
CA TRP A 116 6.17 -2.49 -5.65
C TRP A 116 5.50 -3.86 -5.55
N TRP A 117 6.32 -4.89 -5.55
CA TRP A 117 5.89 -6.27 -5.44
C TRP A 117 6.30 -6.82 -4.08
N HIS A 118 5.42 -7.57 -3.45
CA HIS A 118 5.72 -8.30 -2.22
C HIS A 118 5.08 -9.68 -2.26
N ALA A 119 5.91 -10.73 -2.19
CA ALA A 119 5.44 -12.10 -2.22
C ALA A 119 5.07 -12.58 -0.81
N LEU A 120 3.78 -12.67 -0.52
CA LEU A 120 3.27 -13.22 0.73
C LEU A 120 3.45 -14.75 0.79
N SER A 121 3.40 -15.41 -0.35
CA SER A 121 3.63 -16.84 -0.54
C SER A 121 3.83 -17.13 -2.02
N ASP A 122 4.14 -18.37 -2.37
CA ASP A 122 4.22 -18.85 -3.77
C ASP A 122 2.89 -18.68 -4.54
N GLU A 123 1.76 -18.63 -3.84
CA GLU A 123 0.41 -18.55 -4.42
C GLU A 123 -0.20 -17.15 -4.35
N ARG A 124 0.49 -16.19 -3.70
CA ARG A 124 -0.03 -14.84 -3.49
C ARG A 124 1.07 -13.79 -3.46
N VAL A 125 0.96 -12.83 -4.38
CA VAL A 125 1.85 -11.67 -4.48
C VAL A 125 1.01 -10.40 -4.43
N LEU A 126 1.41 -9.43 -3.62
CA LEU A 126 0.85 -8.08 -3.63
C LEU A 126 1.59 -7.22 -4.65
N ALA A 127 0.86 -6.35 -5.31
CA ALA A 127 1.38 -5.32 -6.17
C ALA A 127 0.81 -3.96 -5.74
N ILE A 128 1.68 -3.00 -5.39
CA ILE A 128 1.31 -1.65 -5.02
C ILE A 128 1.73 -0.73 -6.16
N ALA A 129 0.79 -0.03 -6.76
CA ALA A 129 1.00 0.65 -8.03
C ALA A 129 0.20 1.95 -8.13
N ASP A 130 0.73 2.93 -8.85
CA ASP A 130 -0.06 4.09 -9.29
C ASP A 130 -1.08 3.67 -10.37
N TRP A 131 -2.02 4.57 -10.69
CA TRP A 131 -3.05 4.30 -11.69
C TRP A 131 -2.49 3.80 -13.03
N ARG A 132 -1.41 4.43 -13.53
CA ARG A 132 -0.83 4.05 -14.83
C ARG A 132 -0.22 2.66 -14.81
N ALA A 133 0.47 2.32 -13.74
CA ALA A 133 1.03 0.99 -13.58
C ALA A 133 -0.08 -0.05 -13.37
N THR A 134 -1.14 0.30 -12.63
CA THR A 134 -2.33 -0.53 -12.46
C THR A 134 -2.97 -0.87 -13.81
N GLN A 135 -3.18 0.11 -14.69
CA GLN A 135 -3.73 -0.14 -16.03
C GLN A 135 -2.83 -1.06 -16.86
N ARG A 136 -1.51 -0.86 -16.82
CA ARG A 136 -0.56 -1.76 -17.50
C ARG A 136 -0.63 -3.19 -16.95
N LEU A 137 -0.77 -3.36 -15.64
CA LEU A 137 -0.91 -4.68 -15.03
C LEU A 137 -2.21 -5.36 -15.47
N HIS A 138 -3.34 -4.66 -15.43
CA HIS A 138 -4.60 -5.20 -15.92
C HIS A 138 -4.48 -5.65 -17.37
N HIS A 139 -3.90 -4.82 -18.23
CA HIS A 139 -3.67 -5.19 -19.63
C HIS A 139 -2.77 -6.44 -19.75
N ALA A 140 -1.65 -6.49 -19.04
CA ALA A 140 -0.70 -7.61 -19.10
C ALA A 140 -1.27 -8.95 -18.58
N PHE A 141 -2.13 -8.90 -17.55
CA PHE A 141 -2.74 -10.09 -16.98
C PHE A 141 -3.95 -10.60 -17.79
N HIS A 142 -4.65 -9.72 -18.50
CA HIS A 142 -5.79 -10.08 -19.34
C HIS A 142 -5.41 -10.33 -20.81
N ALA A 143 -4.17 -10.01 -21.20
CA ALA A 143 -3.72 -10.27 -22.56
C ALA A 143 -3.67 -11.78 -22.84
N PRO A 144 -4.21 -12.24 -23.99
CA PRO A 144 -4.09 -13.63 -24.38
C PRO A 144 -2.62 -14.03 -24.49
N SER A 145 -2.21 -15.03 -23.74
CA SER A 145 -0.84 -15.55 -23.83
C SER A 145 -0.84 -16.86 -24.60
N PRO A 146 -0.13 -16.96 -25.73
CA PRO A 146 0.00 -18.21 -26.46
C PRO A 146 0.57 -19.31 -25.55
N GLY A 147 -0.16 -20.42 -25.44
CA GLY A 147 0.28 -21.57 -24.65
C GLY A 147 -0.16 -21.61 -23.17
N LEU A 148 -0.63 -20.52 -22.59
CA LEU A 148 -1.18 -20.50 -21.24
C LEU A 148 -2.70 -20.60 -21.26
N ARG A 149 -3.23 -21.71 -20.79
CA ARG A 149 -4.69 -21.93 -20.77
C ARG A 149 -5.42 -21.02 -19.77
N VAL A 150 -4.79 -20.65 -18.65
CA VAL A 150 -5.30 -19.69 -17.64
C VAL A 150 -4.09 -19.14 -16.87
N GLY A 151 -3.89 -17.82 -16.83
CA GLY A 151 -2.88 -17.16 -16.00
C GLY A 151 -3.23 -17.15 -14.49
N ALA A 152 -2.43 -16.45 -13.69
CA ALA A 152 -2.83 -16.07 -12.36
C ALA A 152 -3.91 -14.97 -12.42
N ASP A 153 -4.78 -14.93 -11.42
CA ASP A 153 -5.78 -13.88 -11.28
C ASP A 153 -5.13 -12.61 -10.74
N LEU A 154 -5.46 -11.46 -11.34
CA LEU A 154 -5.16 -10.14 -10.80
C LEU A 154 -6.45 -9.52 -10.27
N VAL A 155 -6.49 -9.24 -8.96
CA VAL A 155 -7.65 -8.70 -8.27
C VAL A 155 -7.29 -7.38 -7.62
N ASP A 156 -8.06 -6.32 -7.89
CA ASP A 156 -7.96 -5.06 -7.16
C ASP A 156 -8.60 -5.25 -5.76
N ILE A 157 -7.79 -5.03 -4.72
CA ILE A 157 -8.19 -5.14 -3.32
C ILE A 157 -8.02 -3.80 -2.58
N SER A 158 -7.95 -2.69 -3.31
CA SER A 158 -7.73 -1.35 -2.74
C SER A 158 -8.85 -0.91 -1.80
N ASP A 159 -10.06 -1.44 -1.97
CA ASP A 159 -11.18 -1.15 -1.07
C ASP A 159 -11.01 -1.82 0.32
N ASP A 160 -10.29 -2.94 0.36
CA ASP A 160 -10.02 -3.69 1.59
C ASP A 160 -8.77 -3.18 2.33
N TYR A 161 -7.95 -2.34 1.67
CA TYR A 161 -6.68 -1.85 2.21
C TYR A 161 -6.54 -0.34 2.04
N LYS A 162 -5.76 0.26 2.92
CA LYS A 162 -5.32 1.65 2.81
C LYS A 162 -3.81 1.69 2.79
N VAL A 163 -3.28 2.62 2.00
CA VAL A 163 -1.85 2.89 1.94
C VAL A 163 -1.58 4.24 2.58
N LEU A 164 -0.73 4.25 3.59
CA LEU A 164 -0.23 5.46 4.21
C LEU A 164 1.26 5.62 3.89
N THR A 165 1.76 6.84 3.91
CA THR A 165 3.19 7.10 3.74
C THR A 165 3.72 7.86 4.96
N LEU A 166 4.85 7.40 5.48
CA LEU A 166 5.70 8.14 6.41
C LEU A 166 6.95 8.58 5.67
N ILE A 167 7.25 9.88 5.70
CA ILE A 167 8.44 10.46 5.07
C ILE A 167 9.20 11.32 6.06
N GLY A 168 10.51 11.44 5.85
CA GLY A 168 11.38 12.32 6.61
C GLY A 168 12.30 11.60 7.59
N PRO A 169 13.30 12.35 8.11
CA PRO A 169 14.43 11.76 8.84
C PRO A 169 14.06 11.12 10.17
N ARG A 170 12.89 11.44 10.71
CA ARG A 170 12.41 10.88 11.98
C ARG A 170 11.39 9.75 11.79
N ALA A 171 11.00 9.41 10.55
CA ALA A 171 10.06 8.32 10.25
C ALA A 171 10.52 6.96 10.81
N PRO A 172 11.80 6.54 10.71
CA PRO A 172 12.26 5.29 11.32
C PRO A 172 12.12 5.29 12.85
N LYS A 173 12.30 6.45 13.49
CA LYS A 173 12.11 6.58 14.94
C LYS A 173 10.65 6.42 15.32
N LEU A 174 9.72 7.00 14.54
CA LEU A 174 8.29 6.83 14.77
C LEU A 174 7.88 5.36 14.64
N LEU A 175 8.35 4.67 13.60
CA LEU A 175 8.06 3.24 13.42
C LEU A 175 8.50 2.41 14.63
N ARG A 176 9.70 2.67 15.19
CA ARG A 176 10.15 2.01 16.42
C ARG A 176 9.26 2.36 17.62
N THR A 177 8.83 3.61 17.73
CA THR A 177 7.96 4.06 18.83
C THR A 177 6.62 3.35 18.85
N ILE A 178 6.09 2.98 17.66
CA ILE A 178 4.83 2.22 17.54
C ILE A 178 5.02 0.70 17.58
N GLY A 179 6.21 0.21 17.89
CA GLY A 179 6.49 -1.21 18.12
C GLY A 179 7.15 -1.96 16.98
N LEU A 180 7.56 -1.30 15.89
CA LEU A 180 8.32 -1.95 14.82
C LEU A 180 9.81 -1.97 15.21
N GLU A 181 10.24 -3.01 15.93
CA GLU A 181 11.62 -3.13 16.40
C GLU A 181 12.63 -3.16 15.24
N ASN A 182 12.30 -3.95 14.21
CA ASN A 182 13.11 -4.09 13.01
C ASN A 182 12.51 -3.29 11.86
N VAL A 183 12.93 -2.03 11.73
CA VAL A 183 12.56 -1.19 10.58
C VAL A 183 13.22 -1.77 9.34
N PRO A 184 12.46 -2.05 8.25
CA PRO A 184 13.02 -2.67 7.06
C PRO A 184 14.08 -1.78 6.40
N ASP A 185 15.08 -2.41 5.79
CA ASP A 185 16.08 -1.73 4.96
C ASP A 185 15.46 -1.24 3.64
N ALA A 186 16.12 -0.28 3.00
CA ALA A 186 15.64 0.28 1.73
C ALA A 186 15.43 -0.81 0.67
N GLY A 187 14.25 -0.82 0.06
CA GLY A 187 13.85 -1.83 -0.93
C GLY A 187 13.30 -3.13 -0.34
N THR A 188 13.18 -3.22 0.99
CA THR A 188 12.60 -4.38 1.66
C THR A 188 11.30 -4.04 2.37
N ALA A 189 10.60 -5.05 2.88
CA ALA A 189 9.41 -4.87 3.69
C ALA A 189 9.41 -5.81 4.91
N SER A 190 8.61 -5.41 5.90
CA SER A 190 8.34 -6.23 7.09
C SER A 190 6.83 -6.33 7.30
N GLU A 191 6.33 -7.55 7.49
CA GLU A 191 4.99 -7.76 8.01
C GLU A 191 4.99 -7.55 9.52
N THR A 192 3.98 -6.83 10.01
CA THR A 192 3.86 -6.46 11.42
C THR A 192 2.40 -6.29 11.82
N THR A 193 2.18 -5.89 13.06
CA THR A 193 0.87 -5.48 13.57
C THR A 193 0.95 -4.02 14.02
N ILE A 194 0.07 -3.17 13.49
CA ILE A 194 -0.05 -1.76 13.87
C ILE A 194 -1.49 -1.52 14.31
N ALA A 195 -1.68 -0.92 15.48
CA ALA A 195 -3.01 -0.68 16.06
C ALA A 195 -3.90 -1.94 16.16
N GLY A 196 -3.30 -3.13 16.36
CA GLY A 196 -4.01 -4.40 16.43
C GLY A 196 -4.30 -5.07 15.09
N GLU A 197 -3.99 -4.42 13.97
CA GLU A 197 -4.24 -4.92 12.61
C GLU A 197 -2.94 -5.29 11.90
N ARG A 198 -3.01 -6.29 11.02
CA ARG A 198 -1.85 -6.68 10.19
C ARG A 198 -1.52 -5.55 9.20
N ALA A 199 -0.26 -5.24 9.12
CA ALA A 199 0.27 -4.24 8.22
C ALA A 199 1.55 -4.73 7.54
N LEU A 200 1.76 -4.27 6.30
CA LEU A 200 3.03 -4.40 5.60
C LEU A 200 3.70 -3.02 5.62
N VAL A 201 4.90 -2.95 6.18
CA VAL A 201 5.74 -1.75 6.16
C VAL A 201 6.83 -1.96 5.13
N LEU A 202 6.79 -1.19 4.05
CA LEU A 202 7.73 -1.24 2.94
C LEU A 202 8.60 0.01 2.98
N HIS A 203 9.92 -0.15 2.96
CA HIS A 203 10.87 0.96 2.88
C HIS A 203 11.15 1.30 1.41
N GLU A 204 10.49 2.34 0.92
CA GLU A 204 10.52 2.71 -0.49
C GLU A 204 11.85 3.36 -0.90
N SER A 205 12.42 4.21 -0.04
CA SER A 205 13.66 4.95 -0.29
C SER A 205 14.21 5.54 1.01
N ASP A 206 15.35 6.22 0.93
CA ASP A 206 16.05 6.84 2.06
C ASP A 206 15.18 7.75 2.95
N ALA A 207 14.02 8.17 2.47
CA ALA A 207 13.15 9.10 3.16
C ALA A 207 11.70 8.61 3.36
N GLY A 208 11.31 7.44 2.84
CA GLY A 208 9.89 7.09 2.79
C GLY A 208 9.55 5.62 3.08
N PHE A 209 8.48 5.43 3.83
CA PHE A 209 7.90 4.12 4.12
C PHE A 209 6.44 4.11 3.64
N LEU A 210 6.05 3.06 2.93
CA LEU A 210 4.65 2.75 2.67
C LEU A 210 4.15 1.79 3.75
N LEU A 211 3.01 2.09 4.33
CA LEU A 211 2.29 1.24 5.27
C LEU A 211 1.00 0.79 4.60
N VAL A 212 0.91 -0.48 4.28
CA VAL A 212 -0.33 -1.08 3.75
C VAL A 212 -1.04 -1.74 4.91
N THR A 213 -2.21 -1.25 5.28
CA THR A 213 -3.01 -1.73 6.41
C THR A 213 -4.42 -2.08 5.97
N ALA A 214 -5.08 -3.00 6.68
CA ALA A 214 -6.48 -3.30 6.42
C ALA A 214 -7.35 -2.05 6.59
N GLY A 215 -8.32 -1.86 5.69
CA GLY A 215 -9.18 -0.67 5.68
C GLY A 215 -9.85 -0.35 7.02
N PRO A 216 -10.43 -1.34 7.74
CA PRO A 216 -11.02 -1.11 9.06
C PRO A 216 -10.03 -0.57 10.11
N GLY A 217 -8.76 -0.97 10.03
CA GLY A 217 -7.70 -0.53 10.96
C GLY A 217 -7.00 0.77 10.55
N ALA A 218 -7.28 1.29 9.36
CA ALA A 218 -6.55 2.45 8.82
C ALA A 218 -6.74 3.72 9.67
N VAL A 219 -7.92 3.93 10.21
CA VAL A 219 -8.22 5.09 11.07
C VAL A 219 -7.42 5.02 12.37
N GLU A 220 -7.39 3.85 12.99
CA GLU A 220 -6.66 3.67 14.25
C GLU A 220 -5.16 3.74 14.01
N THR A 221 -4.67 3.20 12.89
CA THR A 221 -3.27 3.36 12.45
C THR A 221 -2.93 4.83 12.24
N TRP A 222 -3.78 5.59 11.54
CA TRP A 222 -3.60 7.03 11.34
C TRP A 222 -3.51 7.79 12.66
N LYS A 223 -4.45 7.54 13.58
CA LYS A 223 -4.48 8.17 14.91
C LYS A 223 -3.25 7.82 15.74
N LEU A 224 -2.86 6.53 15.75
CA LEU A 224 -1.67 6.07 16.46
C LEU A 224 -0.41 6.78 15.95
N LEU A 225 -0.22 6.82 14.63
CA LEU A 225 0.92 7.51 14.01
C LEU A 225 0.93 9.00 14.34
N ARG A 226 -0.22 9.67 14.22
CA ARG A 226 -0.37 11.08 14.58
C ARG A 226 0.01 11.33 16.03
N ASP A 227 -0.56 10.57 16.96
CA ASP A 227 -0.42 10.83 18.39
C ASP A 227 0.99 10.48 18.90
N GLN A 228 1.57 9.36 18.47
CA GLN A 228 2.94 8.98 18.77
C GLN A 228 3.98 9.83 18.02
N GLY A 229 3.61 10.42 16.90
CA GLY A 229 4.46 11.30 16.11
C GLY A 229 4.54 12.74 16.63
N ARG A 230 3.62 13.20 17.50
CA ARG A 230 3.63 14.58 18.05
C ARG A 230 4.98 15.00 18.64
N PRO A 231 5.63 14.19 19.51
CA PRO A 231 6.94 14.54 20.05
C PRO A 231 8.05 14.56 18.99
N LEU A 232 7.81 13.95 17.84
CA LEU A 232 8.75 13.89 16.71
C LEU A 232 8.50 15.00 15.68
N GLY A 233 7.52 15.86 15.92
CA GLY A 233 7.15 16.96 15.02
C GLY A 233 6.39 16.48 13.77
N ILE A 234 5.54 15.47 13.91
CA ILE A 234 4.73 14.98 12.80
C ILE A 234 3.81 16.07 12.25
N GLY A 235 3.70 16.13 10.93
CA GLY A 235 2.69 16.93 10.23
C GLY A 235 2.12 16.15 9.05
N PHE A 236 0.99 16.64 8.55
CA PHE A 236 0.31 16.00 7.43
C PHE A 236 0.86 16.52 6.11
N VAL A 237 0.87 15.65 5.11
CA VAL A 237 1.44 15.93 3.79
C VAL A 237 0.46 15.47 2.72
N GLY A 238 0.05 16.40 1.85
CA GLY A 238 -0.84 16.10 0.74
C GLY A 238 -0.10 15.78 -0.56
N ALA A 239 -0.85 15.34 -1.56
CA ALA A 239 -0.34 14.91 -2.85
C ALA A 239 0.50 15.98 -3.55
N GLN A 240 0.18 17.29 -3.38
CA GLN A 240 0.95 18.38 -3.96
C GLN A 240 2.35 18.49 -3.38
N ALA A 241 2.50 18.30 -2.08
CA ALA A 241 3.81 18.29 -1.43
C ALA A 241 4.60 17.03 -1.77
N LEU A 242 3.95 15.84 -1.78
CA LEU A 242 4.56 14.58 -2.18
C LEU A 242 5.13 14.65 -3.62
N ALA A 243 4.38 15.27 -4.54
CA ALA A 243 4.84 15.46 -5.92
C ALA A 243 6.10 16.33 -5.98
N ARG A 244 6.16 17.45 -5.23
CA ARG A 244 7.32 18.33 -5.18
C ARG A 244 8.53 17.69 -4.49
N LEU A 245 8.32 16.83 -3.51
CA LEU A 245 9.35 16.04 -2.86
C LEU A 245 9.88 14.91 -3.79
N GLY A 246 9.25 14.70 -4.94
CA GLY A 246 9.61 13.66 -5.89
C GLY A 246 9.32 12.25 -5.37
N VAL A 247 8.49 12.08 -4.35
CA VAL A 247 8.15 10.76 -3.79
C VAL A 247 7.53 9.89 -4.87
N SER A 248 6.63 10.43 -5.68
CA SER A 248 6.02 9.73 -6.81
C SER A 248 6.98 9.50 -7.99
N GLU A 249 7.97 10.38 -8.20
CA GLU A 249 8.94 10.30 -9.31
C GLU A 249 10.15 9.44 -8.97
N ARG A 250 10.63 9.44 -7.73
CA ARG A 250 11.74 8.59 -7.27
C ARG A 250 11.36 7.12 -7.30
N ALA A 251 10.14 6.80 -6.98
CA ALA A 251 9.57 5.50 -7.23
C ALA A 251 9.58 5.16 -8.73
N ARG A 252 9.41 6.12 -9.64
CA ARG A 252 9.49 5.92 -11.10
C ARG A 252 10.93 5.79 -11.61
N ALA A 253 11.89 6.60 -11.17
CA ALA A 253 13.25 6.64 -11.70
C ALA A 253 14.06 5.38 -11.39
N ARG A 254 13.90 4.77 -10.23
CA ARG A 254 14.52 3.46 -9.91
C ARG A 254 13.92 2.28 -10.69
N ARG A 255 12.91 2.53 -11.51
CA ARG A 255 12.20 1.57 -12.35
C ARG A 255 12.83 1.37 -13.74
N HIS A 256 13.84 2.14 -14.06
CA HIS A 256 14.54 2.12 -15.36
C HIS A 256 16.04 1.84 -15.25
N ALA A 257 16.54 1.61 -14.05
CA ALA A 257 17.90 1.17 -13.77
C ALA A 257 17.94 -0.32 -13.40
#